data_19f0ab22ca7a1d76d41952b7168652c4
#
_entry.id   19f0ab22ca7a1d76d41952b7168652c4
#
_cell.length_a   1.000
_cell.length_b   1.000
_cell.length_c   1.000
_cell.angle_alpha   90.00
_cell.angle_beta   90.00
_cell.angle_gamma   90.00
#
_symmetry.space_group_name_H-M   'P 1'
#
loop_
_entity.id
_entity.type
_entity.pdbx_description
1 polymer ?
#
loop_
_entity_poly.entity_id
_entity_poly.type
_entity_poly.pdbx_seq_one_letter_code
_entity_poly.pdbx_strand_id
1 'polypeptide(L)'
;MEKTTKVKKYMSGNDAVALAAIHSGVCVITGYPGTPSSEAIGNLWHRKSDYPDIEIQWSTNEKVALEIACAAAWANKAALCTMKMSGLNVAYDSLISFVYSGCTGAMVLYVCDDPGVSAGMPEQDVRGFAKMSDMPVLEPATVQESYDLTKYAFELSHKIQMPVMVRSVTNVALSHAPIMIDSEPNPIKELTGEAKFELDIQKYTKAGAKICMTQHADLIKRCELAQEIIKNDGINKLKLGAKDGLGIVAAGVSSTYIDEAFELAASLGVKITDPTVFDVKTSVPLPSHELLKMLEHCSKILVVEENEPYVEDGLHILGYRSNSKAQVFGKHDKTLSRIGNFTAKTVCDALLKITDNAHLIQQEDSSYEAQCAARPIGVCAGCPHRGVYISINRAIRKAGFKKNEVIVTGDIGCTILGMSPPFNTLWTEVSMGASIPMAQGFEYAGIKTPLIATIGDSTFLHAGIPGLINAVQNNSNITVIIMDNGWTAMTGMQVNAGTDKSFQQDDKKNVVDIAKIIPALNIEDFTIIDPYDLEAMTDAVQKAMAHKGVSVILARRECAIQAGRRKLRYGNYQVDKDPCTRCKVCIMTTGCPALVFDGNDVFINTSQCNGCGICSKVCPTGAIK
;
A
#
# COMPACT_ATOMS: atom_id res chain seq x y z
N MET A 1 -33.03 -5.13 -20.27
CA MET A 1 -31.65 -4.59 -20.21
C MET A 1 -31.26 -4.18 -21.62
N GLU A 2 -31.15 -2.87 -21.90
CA GLU A 2 -30.57 -2.40 -23.15
C GLU A 2 -29.14 -2.93 -23.26
N LYS A 3 -28.79 -3.52 -24.40
CA LYS A 3 -27.43 -3.99 -24.65
C LYS A 3 -26.52 -2.76 -24.75
N THR A 4 -25.81 -2.41 -23.68
CA THR A 4 -24.75 -1.40 -23.74
C THR A 4 -23.72 -1.85 -24.78
N THR A 5 -23.41 -0.97 -25.73
CA THR A 5 -22.33 -1.21 -26.70
C THR A 5 -21.01 -1.29 -25.94
N LYS A 6 -20.21 -2.33 -26.22
CA LYS A 6 -18.87 -2.44 -25.59
C LYS A 6 -17.79 -1.92 -26.52
N VAL A 7 -16.79 -1.25 -25.95
CA VAL A 7 -15.62 -0.75 -26.67
C VAL A 7 -14.35 -1.34 -26.07
N LYS A 8 -13.33 -1.55 -26.91
CA LYS A 8 -12.03 -2.07 -26.48
C LYS A 8 -11.12 -0.93 -26.07
N LYS A 9 -10.56 -0.99 -24.85
CA LYS A 9 -9.56 -0.02 -24.36
C LYS A 9 -8.39 -0.76 -23.71
N TYR A 10 -7.17 -0.19 -23.86
CA TYR A 10 -5.96 -0.66 -23.21
C TYR A 10 -5.74 0.14 -21.92
N MET A 11 -5.65 -0.53 -20.78
CA MET A 11 -5.52 0.12 -19.48
C MET A 11 -4.94 -0.82 -18.40
N SER A 12 -4.58 -0.25 -17.26
CA SER A 12 -4.14 -1.02 -16.09
C SER A 12 -5.32 -1.57 -15.29
N GLY A 13 -5.03 -2.51 -14.35
CA GLY A 13 -6.03 -2.97 -13.39
C GLY A 13 -6.57 -1.84 -12.52
N ASN A 14 -5.70 -0.94 -12.06
CA ASN A 14 -6.09 0.26 -11.32
C ASN A 14 -7.02 1.19 -12.13
N ASP A 15 -6.70 1.45 -13.40
CA ASP A 15 -7.56 2.25 -14.28
C ASP A 15 -8.92 1.57 -14.53
N ALA A 16 -8.92 0.27 -14.64
CA ALA A 16 -10.13 -0.53 -14.84
C ALA A 16 -11.09 -0.40 -13.64
N VAL A 17 -10.58 -0.49 -12.41
CA VAL A 17 -11.36 -0.27 -11.17
C VAL A 17 -11.90 1.16 -11.13
N ALA A 18 -11.06 2.17 -11.37
CA ALA A 18 -11.44 3.57 -11.35
C ALA A 18 -12.55 3.88 -12.39
N LEU A 19 -12.40 3.36 -13.61
CA LEU A 19 -13.40 3.54 -14.67
C LEU A 19 -14.70 2.80 -14.36
N ALA A 20 -14.62 1.59 -13.79
CA ALA A 20 -15.80 0.84 -13.36
C ALA A 20 -16.61 1.61 -12.31
N ALA A 21 -15.94 2.25 -11.36
CA ALA A 21 -16.59 3.10 -10.36
C ALA A 21 -17.31 4.30 -11.01
N ILE A 22 -16.66 5.00 -11.96
CA ILE A 22 -17.28 6.10 -12.72
C ILE A 22 -18.51 5.58 -13.48
N HIS A 23 -18.39 4.45 -14.17
CA HIS A 23 -19.50 3.85 -14.93
C HIS A 23 -20.65 3.38 -14.04
N SER A 24 -20.37 3.09 -12.76
CA SER A 24 -21.40 2.73 -11.75
C SER A 24 -22.08 3.96 -11.11
N GLY A 25 -21.67 5.18 -11.47
CA GLY A 25 -22.27 6.41 -10.98
C GLY A 25 -21.75 6.86 -9.62
N VAL A 26 -20.47 6.60 -9.33
CA VAL A 26 -19.83 7.07 -8.10
C VAL A 26 -19.84 8.59 -8.01
N CYS A 27 -20.12 9.16 -6.84
CA CYS A 27 -20.04 10.59 -6.58
C CYS A 27 -18.83 11.01 -5.74
N VAL A 28 -18.22 10.06 -5.02
CA VAL A 28 -17.06 10.31 -4.17
C VAL A 28 -16.02 9.19 -4.37
N ILE A 29 -14.80 9.59 -4.68
CA ILE A 29 -13.62 8.71 -4.75
C ILE A 29 -12.57 9.26 -3.80
N THR A 30 -12.25 8.49 -2.77
CA THR A 30 -11.28 8.86 -1.73
C THR A 30 -10.21 7.79 -1.56
N GLY A 31 -9.09 8.15 -0.98
CA GLY A 31 -8.05 7.20 -0.62
C GLY A 31 -6.82 7.87 -0.04
N TYR A 32 -5.87 7.04 0.38
CA TYR A 32 -4.53 7.47 0.76
C TYR A 32 -3.50 6.76 -0.11
N PRO A 33 -2.42 7.44 -0.52
CA PRO A 33 -1.43 6.85 -1.41
C PRO A 33 -0.72 5.64 -0.82
N GLY A 34 -0.77 4.51 -1.52
CA GLY A 34 -0.10 3.27 -1.15
C GLY A 34 0.04 2.35 -2.37
N THR A 35 1.28 2.09 -2.81
CA THR A 35 1.55 1.16 -3.92
C THR A 35 1.18 -0.26 -3.50
N PRO A 36 0.38 -1.02 -4.31
CA PRO A 36 0.08 -0.79 -5.72
C PRO A 36 -1.28 -0.13 -6.04
N SER A 37 -2.05 0.39 -5.07
CA SER A 37 -3.39 0.97 -5.33
C SER A 37 -3.40 2.44 -5.76
N SER A 38 -2.27 3.15 -5.64
CA SER A 38 -2.20 4.61 -5.81
C SER A 38 -2.68 5.10 -7.16
N GLU A 39 -2.45 4.35 -8.24
CA GLU A 39 -2.78 4.76 -9.60
C GLU A 39 -4.29 4.83 -9.84
N ALA A 40 -5.10 4.08 -9.06
CA ALA A 40 -6.57 4.13 -9.19
C ALA A 40 -7.14 5.53 -8.97
N ILE A 41 -6.61 6.30 -7.99
CA ILE A 41 -6.96 7.71 -7.82
C ILE A 41 -6.00 8.61 -8.59
N GLY A 42 -4.70 8.29 -8.63
CA GLY A 42 -3.66 9.14 -9.20
C GLY A 42 -3.95 9.58 -10.63
N ASN A 43 -4.38 8.67 -11.48
CA ASN A 43 -4.72 8.94 -12.86
C ASN A 43 -5.99 9.81 -12.99
N LEU A 44 -6.98 9.58 -12.13
CA LEU A 44 -8.20 10.40 -12.07
C LEU A 44 -7.91 11.79 -11.51
N TRP A 45 -7.04 11.91 -10.51
CA TRP A 45 -6.64 13.18 -9.92
C TRP A 45 -6.11 14.16 -10.98
N HIS A 46 -5.29 13.70 -11.90
CA HIS A 46 -4.75 14.52 -12.99
C HIS A 46 -5.82 14.92 -14.03
N ARG A 47 -6.96 14.25 -14.03
CA ARG A 47 -8.07 14.46 -14.95
C ARG A 47 -9.36 14.85 -14.20
N LYS A 48 -9.24 15.38 -12.99
CA LYS A 48 -10.42 15.74 -12.15
C LYS A 48 -11.39 16.69 -12.87
N SER A 49 -10.87 17.57 -13.70
CA SER A 49 -11.69 18.48 -14.54
C SER A 49 -12.62 17.75 -15.53
N ASP A 50 -12.30 16.52 -15.92
CA ASP A 50 -13.15 15.71 -16.81
C ASP A 50 -14.39 15.16 -16.08
N TYR A 51 -14.39 15.22 -14.74
CA TYR A 51 -15.41 14.65 -13.85
C TYR A 51 -15.89 15.67 -12.81
N PRO A 52 -16.51 16.79 -13.23
CA PRO A 52 -16.85 17.91 -12.34
C PRO A 52 -17.87 17.54 -11.24
N ASP A 53 -18.68 16.51 -11.47
CA ASP A 53 -19.72 16.06 -10.54
C ASP A 53 -19.22 14.98 -9.56
N ILE A 54 -17.96 14.57 -9.66
CA ILE A 54 -17.35 13.56 -8.79
C ILE A 54 -16.32 14.24 -7.87
N GLU A 55 -16.49 14.12 -6.56
CA GLU A 55 -15.43 14.50 -5.63
C GLU A 55 -14.33 13.45 -5.64
N ILE A 56 -13.14 13.83 -6.14
CA ILE A 56 -11.94 12.99 -6.19
C ILE A 56 -10.89 13.63 -5.30
N GLN A 57 -10.47 12.94 -4.23
CA GLN A 57 -9.50 13.52 -3.30
C GLN A 57 -8.53 12.51 -2.71
N TRP A 58 -7.32 12.97 -2.46
CA TRP A 58 -6.38 12.36 -1.53
C TRP A 58 -6.70 12.83 -0.11
N SER A 59 -7.00 11.90 0.77
CA SER A 59 -7.30 12.18 2.17
C SER A 59 -6.02 12.23 3.01
N THR A 60 -6.12 12.71 4.24
CA THR A 60 -4.97 12.83 5.16
C THR A 60 -4.44 11.48 5.62
N ASN A 61 -5.33 10.51 5.78
CA ASN A 61 -5.02 9.09 6.02
C ASN A 61 -6.18 8.21 5.56
N GLU A 62 -6.01 6.89 5.65
CA GLU A 62 -6.97 5.89 5.19
C GLU A 62 -8.25 5.89 6.02
N LYS A 63 -8.16 6.14 7.35
CA LYS A 63 -9.34 6.27 8.22
C LYS A 63 -10.25 7.40 7.76
N VAL A 64 -9.68 8.58 7.53
CA VAL A 64 -10.42 9.75 7.04
C VAL A 64 -11.00 9.49 5.65
N ALA A 65 -10.23 8.84 4.75
CA ALA A 65 -10.71 8.47 3.43
C ALA A 65 -11.95 7.57 3.50
N LEU A 66 -11.86 6.53 4.33
CA LEU A 66 -12.97 5.58 4.53
C LEU A 66 -14.22 6.28 5.09
N GLU A 67 -14.06 7.11 6.12
CA GLU A 67 -15.18 7.79 6.79
C GLU A 67 -15.93 8.75 5.84
N ILE A 68 -15.21 9.44 4.95
CA ILE A 68 -15.82 10.27 3.92
C ILE A 68 -16.65 9.43 2.93
N ALA A 69 -16.10 8.31 2.44
CA ALA A 69 -16.82 7.39 1.56
C ALA A 69 -18.04 6.76 2.26
N CYS A 70 -17.91 6.39 3.54
CA CYS A 70 -19.01 5.89 4.36
C CYS A 70 -20.17 6.87 4.45
N ALA A 71 -19.86 8.15 4.70
CA ALA A 71 -20.89 9.20 4.81
C ALA A 71 -21.62 9.39 3.47
N ALA A 72 -20.92 9.35 2.33
CA ALA A 72 -21.54 9.42 1.01
C ALA A 72 -22.48 8.20 0.78
N ALA A 73 -22.06 7.00 1.18
CA ALA A 73 -22.90 5.80 1.09
C ALA A 73 -24.11 5.84 2.04
N TRP A 74 -23.99 6.47 3.21
CA TRP A 74 -25.14 6.72 4.08
C TRP A 74 -26.10 7.75 3.51
N ALA A 75 -25.58 8.69 2.71
CA ALA A 75 -26.39 9.69 2.01
C ALA A 75 -27.04 9.16 0.71
N ASN A 76 -27.18 7.84 0.57
CA ASN A 76 -27.75 7.16 -0.59
C ASN A 76 -27.02 7.43 -1.90
N LYS A 77 -25.66 7.46 -1.84
CA LYS A 77 -24.79 7.65 -3.01
C LYS A 77 -23.85 6.48 -3.18
N ALA A 78 -23.24 6.38 -4.36
CA ALA A 78 -22.15 5.44 -4.61
C ALA A 78 -20.80 6.07 -4.26
N ALA A 79 -19.93 5.35 -3.56
CA ALA A 79 -18.60 5.80 -3.16
C ALA A 79 -17.54 4.70 -3.35
N LEU A 80 -16.33 5.13 -3.74
CA LEU A 80 -15.13 4.29 -3.81
C LEU A 80 -14.10 4.80 -2.80
N CYS A 81 -13.56 3.87 -1.99
CA CYS A 81 -12.40 4.16 -1.16
C CYS A 81 -11.24 3.23 -1.56
N THR A 82 -10.04 3.78 -1.75
CA THR A 82 -8.87 3.00 -2.20
C THR A 82 -7.72 3.09 -1.21
N MET A 83 -7.06 1.97 -0.97
CA MET A 83 -5.87 1.90 -0.11
C MET A 83 -5.05 0.65 -0.35
N LYS A 84 -3.81 0.64 0.15
CA LYS A 84 -2.97 -0.55 0.26
C LYS A 84 -3.40 -1.38 1.48
N MET A 85 -3.01 -2.66 1.54
CA MET A 85 -3.29 -3.56 2.65
C MET A 85 -2.92 -2.96 4.03
N SER A 86 -1.76 -2.31 4.14
CA SER A 86 -1.34 -1.67 5.40
C SER A 86 -2.21 -0.49 5.82
N GLY A 87 -2.84 0.19 4.85
CA GLY A 87 -3.79 1.28 5.12
C GLY A 87 -5.10 0.78 5.72
N LEU A 88 -5.48 -0.46 5.40
CA LEU A 88 -6.66 -1.07 6.01
C LEU A 88 -6.49 -1.25 7.52
N ASN A 89 -5.27 -1.47 8.01
CA ASN A 89 -5.01 -1.52 9.46
C ASN A 89 -5.38 -0.20 10.14
N VAL A 90 -5.11 0.94 9.48
CA VAL A 90 -5.44 2.28 10.00
C VAL A 90 -6.94 2.56 9.97
N ALA A 91 -7.64 2.07 8.94
CA ALA A 91 -9.06 2.32 8.71
C ALA A 91 -10.00 1.32 9.40
N TYR A 92 -9.47 0.23 9.96
CA TYR A 92 -10.27 -0.94 10.33
C TYR A 92 -11.28 -0.68 11.44
N ASP A 93 -10.97 0.15 12.43
CA ASP A 93 -11.92 0.53 13.49
C ASP A 93 -13.21 1.17 12.92
N SER A 94 -13.03 2.10 11.98
CA SER A 94 -14.14 2.72 11.27
C SER A 94 -14.85 1.73 10.34
N LEU A 95 -14.10 0.85 9.65
CA LEU A 95 -14.66 -0.13 8.73
C LEU A 95 -15.62 -1.10 9.44
N ILE A 96 -15.20 -1.72 10.55
CA ILE A 96 -16.05 -2.68 11.25
C ILE A 96 -17.32 -2.02 11.78
N SER A 97 -17.21 -0.79 12.29
CA SER A 97 -18.36 -0.01 12.73
C SER A 97 -19.33 0.31 11.59
N PHE A 98 -18.81 0.62 10.41
CA PHE A 98 -19.61 0.89 9.23
C PHE A 98 -20.29 -0.36 8.67
N VAL A 99 -19.60 -1.50 8.64
CA VAL A 99 -20.17 -2.78 8.19
C VAL A 99 -21.37 -3.18 9.07
N TYR A 100 -21.27 -2.98 10.38
CA TYR A 100 -22.38 -3.21 11.31
C TYR A 100 -23.59 -2.33 11.01
N SER A 101 -23.39 -1.05 10.73
CA SER A 101 -24.46 -0.12 10.34
C SER A 101 -25.05 -0.46 8.98
N GLY A 102 -24.21 -0.93 8.07
CA GLY A 102 -24.55 -1.00 6.65
C GLY A 102 -24.66 0.37 5.99
N CYS A 103 -25.16 0.41 4.76
CA CYS A 103 -25.36 1.63 4.00
C CYS A 103 -26.71 1.59 3.26
N THR A 104 -27.19 2.76 2.82
CA THR A 104 -28.37 2.89 1.95
C THR A 104 -27.98 3.01 0.49
N GLY A 105 -26.82 3.59 0.21
CA GLY A 105 -26.22 3.68 -1.11
C GLY A 105 -25.40 2.44 -1.46
N ALA A 106 -24.28 2.64 -2.13
CA ALA A 106 -23.31 1.61 -2.45
C ALA A 106 -21.90 2.05 -2.06
N MET A 107 -21.11 1.14 -1.51
CA MET A 107 -19.72 1.41 -1.20
C MET A 107 -18.83 0.26 -1.64
N VAL A 108 -17.80 0.58 -2.40
CA VAL A 108 -16.73 -0.34 -2.75
C VAL A 108 -15.45 0.10 -2.06
N LEU A 109 -14.80 -0.84 -1.39
CA LEU A 109 -13.48 -0.68 -0.80
C LEU A 109 -12.47 -1.42 -1.68
N TYR A 110 -11.65 -0.68 -2.42
CA TYR A 110 -10.58 -1.24 -3.24
C TYR A 110 -9.30 -1.34 -2.42
N VAL A 111 -8.87 -2.55 -2.14
CA VAL A 111 -7.66 -2.81 -1.36
C VAL A 111 -6.69 -3.68 -2.14
N CYS A 112 -5.43 -3.25 -2.20
CA CYS A 112 -4.39 -4.01 -2.88
C CYS A 112 -3.43 -4.65 -1.89
N ASP A 113 -3.31 -5.98 -1.97
CA ASP A 113 -2.25 -6.76 -1.35
C ASP A 113 -0.99 -6.77 -2.21
N ASP A 114 0.14 -7.09 -1.60
CA ASP A 114 1.45 -7.11 -2.25
C ASP A 114 2.20 -8.42 -1.93
N PRO A 115 1.70 -9.60 -2.42
CA PRO A 115 2.41 -10.86 -2.26
C PRO A 115 3.83 -10.77 -2.83
N GLY A 116 4.83 -11.23 -2.06
CA GLY A 116 6.25 -11.10 -2.43
C GLY A 116 6.85 -9.72 -2.11
N VAL A 117 6.06 -8.80 -1.58
CA VAL A 117 6.49 -7.48 -1.04
C VAL A 117 7.34 -6.67 -2.03
N SER A 118 6.75 -6.32 -3.17
CA SER A 118 7.42 -5.50 -4.18
C SER A 118 7.55 -4.02 -3.79
N ALA A 119 6.63 -3.52 -2.95
CA ALA A 119 6.56 -2.10 -2.55
C ALA A 119 6.82 -1.86 -1.04
N GLY A 120 7.50 -2.78 -0.37
CA GLY A 120 7.78 -2.70 1.07
C GLY A 120 6.54 -2.89 1.95
N MET A 121 6.70 -2.83 3.26
CA MET A 121 5.73 -3.18 4.30
C MET A 121 5.60 -4.70 4.50
N PRO A 122 5.16 -5.18 5.70
CA PRO A 122 4.91 -6.60 5.91
C PRO A 122 3.91 -7.17 4.92
N GLU A 123 4.15 -8.38 4.46
CA GLU A 123 3.20 -9.14 3.66
C GLU A 123 1.93 -9.41 4.47
N GLN A 124 0.77 -9.04 3.93
CA GLN A 124 -0.53 -9.16 4.60
C GLN A 124 -1.59 -9.66 3.64
N ASP A 125 -2.60 -10.32 4.19
CA ASP A 125 -3.78 -10.80 3.47
C ASP A 125 -5.04 -10.13 4.02
N VAL A 126 -5.61 -9.21 3.25
CA VAL A 126 -6.77 -8.42 3.68
C VAL A 126 -8.07 -9.23 3.77
N ARG A 127 -8.10 -10.47 3.24
CA ARG A 127 -9.24 -11.38 3.41
C ARG A 127 -9.50 -11.67 4.88
N GLY A 128 -8.45 -11.62 5.75
CA GLY A 128 -8.60 -11.75 7.20
C GLY A 128 -9.47 -10.67 7.82
N PHE A 129 -9.31 -9.43 7.40
CA PHE A 129 -10.15 -8.30 7.86
C PHE A 129 -11.59 -8.44 7.38
N ALA A 130 -11.76 -8.87 6.12
CA ALA A 130 -13.08 -9.10 5.56
C ALA A 130 -13.80 -10.26 6.28
N LYS A 131 -13.10 -11.37 6.56
CA LYS A 131 -13.65 -12.49 7.33
C LYS A 131 -14.05 -12.09 8.74
N MET A 132 -13.24 -11.25 9.43
CA MET A 132 -13.56 -10.78 10.79
C MET A 132 -14.75 -9.80 10.82
N SER A 133 -15.02 -9.10 9.73
CA SER A 133 -16.13 -8.14 9.60
C SER A 133 -17.34 -8.68 8.85
N ASP A 134 -17.32 -9.92 8.37
CA ASP A 134 -18.33 -10.52 7.49
C ASP A 134 -18.60 -9.72 6.21
N MET A 135 -17.60 -8.96 5.75
CA MET A 135 -17.70 -8.15 4.52
C MET A 135 -17.39 -8.98 3.28
N PRO A 136 -18.24 -8.98 2.23
CA PRO A 136 -17.96 -9.70 1.01
C PRO A 136 -16.69 -9.20 0.30
N VAL A 137 -15.92 -10.16 -0.25
CA VAL A 137 -14.69 -9.90 -1.02
C VAL A 137 -14.83 -10.46 -2.42
N LEU A 138 -14.49 -9.65 -3.41
CA LEU A 138 -14.34 -10.04 -4.80
C LEU A 138 -12.86 -9.93 -5.20
N GLU A 139 -12.35 -10.97 -5.85
CA GLU A 139 -10.93 -11.13 -6.17
C GLU A 139 -10.73 -11.23 -7.70
N PRO A 140 -10.52 -10.10 -8.41
CA PRO A 140 -10.24 -10.15 -9.83
C PRO A 140 -8.89 -10.82 -10.10
N ALA A 141 -8.85 -11.71 -11.09
CA ALA A 141 -7.64 -12.37 -11.55
C ALA A 141 -6.99 -11.66 -12.76
N THR A 142 -7.73 -10.84 -13.47
CA THR A 142 -7.30 -10.16 -14.69
C THR A 142 -7.74 -8.70 -14.72
N VAL A 143 -7.15 -7.91 -15.63
CA VAL A 143 -7.55 -6.51 -15.85
C VAL A 143 -9.02 -6.40 -16.30
N GLN A 144 -9.52 -7.36 -17.11
CA GLN A 144 -10.93 -7.39 -17.48
C GLN A 144 -11.82 -7.60 -16.24
N GLU A 145 -11.45 -8.56 -15.39
CA GLU A 145 -12.21 -8.83 -14.16
C GLU A 145 -12.11 -7.67 -13.16
N SER A 146 -11.03 -6.90 -13.16
CA SER A 146 -10.95 -5.67 -12.34
C SER A 146 -12.08 -4.69 -12.70
N TYR A 147 -12.42 -4.56 -13.98
CA TYR A 147 -13.55 -3.75 -14.41
C TYR A 147 -14.90 -4.42 -14.08
N ASP A 148 -15.09 -5.67 -14.49
CA ASP A 148 -16.38 -6.35 -14.39
C ASP A 148 -16.79 -6.60 -12.94
N LEU A 149 -15.86 -7.10 -12.10
CA LEU A 149 -16.13 -7.36 -10.67
C LEU A 149 -16.28 -6.08 -9.85
N THR A 150 -15.62 -4.98 -10.22
CA THR A 150 -15.86 -3.70 -9.55
C THR A 150 -17.26 -3.16 -9.82
N LYS A 151 -17.75 -3.25 -11.05
CA LYS A 151 -19.15 -2.92 -11.34
C LYS A 151 -20.10 -3.80 -10.55
N TYR A 152 -19.86 -5.11 -10.56
CA TYR A 152 -20.66 -6.05 -9.79
C TYR A 152 -20.59 -5.75 -8.27
N ALA A 153 -19.45 -5.32 -7.75
CA ALA A 153 -19.29 -4.94 -6.35
C ALA A 153 -20.21 -3.78 -5.95
N PHE A 154 -20.37 -2.76 -6.81
CA PHE A 154 -21.34 -1.67 -6.57
C PHE A 154 -22.78 -2.16 -6.56
N GLU A 155 -23.17 -3.00 -7.53
CA GLU A 155 -24.51 -3.58 -7.58
C GLU A 155 -24.79 -4.47 -6.36
N LEU A 156 -23.84 -5.33 -5.99
CA LEU A 156 -23.94 -6.19 -4.81
C LEU A 156 -24.06 -5.35 -3.54
N SER A 157 -23.17 -4.35 -3.36
CA SER A 157 -23.19 -3.46 -2.20
C SER A 157 -24.53 -2.78 -2.01
N HIS A 158 -25.14 -2.29 -3.10
CA HIS A 158 -26.46 -1.67 -3.05
C HIS A 158 -27.56 -2.68 -2.67
N LYS A 159 -27.55 -3.87 -3.27
CA LYS A 159 -28.55 -4.93 -3.01
C LYS A 159 -28.51 -5.43 -1.56
N ILE A 160 -27.32 -5.61 -0.99
CA ILE A 160 -27.14 -6.13 0.38
C ILE A 160 -27.03 -5.02 1.44
N GLN A 161 -27.02 -3.76 1.03
CA GLN A 161 -26.91 -2.60 1.90
C GLN A 161 -25.68 -2.65 2.84
N MET A 162 -24.52 -3.05 2.32
CA MET A 162 -23.25 -3.06 3.04
C MET A 162 -22.08 -2.90 2.09
N PRO A 163 -20.89 -2.48 2.58
CA PRO A 163 -19.73 -2.36 1.72
C PRO A 163 -19.30 -3.71 1.15
N VAL A 164 -18.67 -3.67 -0.03
CA VAL A 164 -18.04 -4.83 -0.67
C VAL A 164 -16.58 -4.48 -0.94
N MET A 165 -15.68 -5.39 -0.60
CA MET A 165 -14.26 -5.25 -0.90
C MET A 165 -13.96 -5.82 -2.28
N VAL A 166 -13.22 -5.06 -3.09
CA VAL A 166 -12.51 -5.58 -4.27
C VAL A 166 -11.04 -5.69 -3.87
N ARG A 167 -10.58 -6.92 -3.65
CA ARG A 167 -9.20 -7.24 -3.33
C ARG A 167 -8.43 -7.48 -4.61
N SER A 168 -7.42 -6.69 -4.86
CA SER A 168 -6.47 -6.92 -5.95
C SER A 168 -5.07 -7.26 -5.38
N VAL A 169 -4.20 -7.72 -6.24
CA VAL A 169 -2.77 -7.94 -5.93
C VAL A 169 -1.92 -7.15 -6.92
N THR A 170 -0.65 -6.92 -6.58
CA THR A 170 0.29 -6.14 -7.40
C THR A 170 0.28 -6.58 -8.87
N ASN A 171 0.30 -7.89 -9.12
CA ASN A 171 0.32 -8.46 -10.47
C ASN A 171 -0.94 -8.13 -11.30
N VAL A 172 -2.09 -7.93 -10.67
CA VAL A 172 -3.33 -7.55 -11.36
C VAL A 172 -3.47 -6.03 -11.45
N ALA A 173 -3.23 -5.33 -10.34
CA ALA A 173 -3.40 -3.88 -10.23
C ALA A 173 -2.54 -3.10 -11.23
N LEU A 174 -1.28 -3.52 -11.42
CA LEU A 174 -0.29 -2.87 -12.29
C LEU A 174 -0.19 -3.47 -13.70
N SER A 175 -0.79 -4.64 -13.94
CA SER A 175 -0.82 -5.23 -15.28
C SER A 175 -1.67 -4.42 -16.24
N HIS A 176 -1.27 -4.39 -17.51
CA HIS A 176 -1.97 -3.70 -18.57
C HIS A 176 -2.48 -4.70 -19.61
N ALA A 177 -3.73 -4.54 -20.02
CA ALA A 177 -4.34 -5.37 -21.04
C ALA A 177 -5.40 -4.60 -21.87
N PRO A 178 -5.69 -5.06 -23.10
CA PRO A 178 -6.86 -4.62 -23.83
C PRO A 178 -8.10 -5.27 -23.24
N ILE A 179 -9.04 -4.49 -22.70
CA ILE A 179 -10.29 -4.96 -22.10
C ILE A 179 -11.52 -4.41 -22.82
N MET A 180 -12.65 -5.08 -22.64
CA MET A 180 -13.95 -4.65 -23.15
C MET A 180 -14.70 -3.92 -22.03
N ILE A 181 -15.00 -2.64 -22.25
CA ILE A 181 -15.75 -1.80 -21.31
C ILE A 181 -17.06 -1.33 -21.95
N ASP A 182 -18.00 -0.88 -21.13
CA ASP A 182 -19.20 -0.22 -21.65
C ASP A 182 -18.80 1.10 -22.32
N SER A 183 -19.43 1.42 -23.45
CA SER A 183 -19.15 2.67 -24.19
C SER A 183 -19.60 3.92 -23.42
N GLU A 184 -20.63 3.78 -22.59
CA GLU A 184 -21.23 4.83 -21.80
C GLU A 184 -21.40 4.38 -20.34
N PRO A 185 -21.38 5.31 -19.38
CA PRO A 185 -21.72 5.02 -17.99
C PRO A 185 -23.12 4.39 -17.88
N ASN A 186 -23.27 3.41 -17.01
CA ASN A 186 -24.54 2.81 -16.67
C ASN A 186 -24.73 2.81 -15.14
N PRO A 187 -25.03 3.98 -14.56
CA PRO A 187 -25.13 4.14 -13.12
C PRO A 187 -26.32 3.37 -12.55
N ILE A 188 -26.21 3.01 -11.27
CA ILE A 188 -27.31 2.46 -10.50
C ILE A 188 -28.36 3.57 -10.33
N LYS A 189 -29.52 3.40 -10.99
CA LYS A 189 -30.55 4.44 -11.10
C LYS A 189 -31.01 4.98 -9.74
N GLU A 190 -31.14 4.13 -8.75
CA GLU A 190 -31.59 4.44 -7.40
C GLU A 190 -30.60 5.37 -6.66
N LEU A 191 -29.35 5.43 -7.13
CA LEU A 191 -28.29 6.25 -6.53
C LEU A 191 -28.01 7.56 -7.28
N THR A 192 -28.71 7.83 -8.40
CA THR A 192 -28.51 9.04 -9.21
C THR A 192 -29.32 10.24 -8.70
N GLY A 193 -30.31 10.05 -7.82
CA GLY A 193 -31.15 11.10 -7.23
C GLY A 193 -30.36 12.04 -6.29
N GLU A 194 -31.07 12.95 -5.62
CA GLU A 194 -30.46 13.83 -4.60
C GLU A 194 -29.91 13.01 -3.42
N ALA A 195 -28.84 13.50 -2.81
CA ALA A 195 -28.30 12.91 -1.60
C ALA A 195 -29.29 13.08 -0.45
N LYS A 196 -29.58 11.99 0.26
CA LYS A 196 -30.53 12.00 1.38
C LYS A 196 -30.01 11.15 2.52
N PHE A 197 -29.94 11.74 3.70
CA PHE A 197 -29.62 11.02 4.94
C PHE A 197 -30.79 11.16 5.92
N GLU A 198 -31.33 10.03 6.37
CA GLU A 198 -32.44 9.99 7.31
C GLU A 198 -31.91 9.63 8.70
N LEU A 199 -32.41 10.33 9.72
CA LEU A 199 -32.04 10.06 11.11
C LEU A 199 -32.54 8.68 11.55
N ASP A 200 -31.61 7.79 11.83
CA ASP A 200 -31.87 6.49 12.45
C ASP A 200 -30.78 6.16 13.47
N ILE A 201 -31.07 6.44 14.75
CA ILE A 201 -30.15 6.18 15.85
C ILE A 201 -29.83 4.69 15.98
N GLN A 202 -30.81 3.80 15.71
CA GLN A 202 -30.62 2.37 15.81
C GLN A 202 -29.67 1.81 14.75
N LYS A 203 -29.64 2.45 13.58
CA LYS A 203 -28.79 2.06 12.45
C LYS A 203 -27.40 2.68 12.53
N TYR A 204 -27.28 3.97 12.85
CA TYR A 204 -26.04 4.72 12.66
C TYR A 204 -25.22 4.99 13.92
N THR A 205 -25.70 4.58 15.11
CA THR A 205 -24.93 4.74 16.34
C THR A 205 -24.48 3.40 16.93
N LYS A 206 -23.48 3.44 17.81
CA LYS A 206 -22.95 2.28 18.55
C LYS A 206 -23.16 2.42 20.05
N ALA A 207 -24.12 3.25 20.45
CA ALA A 207 -24.39 3.55 21.85
C ALA A 207 -25.30 2.51 22.48
N GLY A 208 -24.74 1.53 23.17
CA GLY A 208 -25.45 0.54 23.97
C GLY A 208 -25.51 -0.86 23.33
N ALA A 209 -25.46 -1.86 24.21
CA ALA A 209 -25.38 -3.27 23.81
C ALA A 209 -26.56 -3.72 22.92
N LYS A 210 -27.79 -3.25 23.21
CA LYS A 210 -28.96 -3.63 22.41
C LYS A 210 -28.85 -3.22 20.96
N ILE A 211 -28.35 -1.98 20.68
CA ILE A 211 -28.16 -1.47 19.31
C ILE A 211 -27.11 -2.33 18.60
N CYS A 212 -25.96 -2.53 19.23
CA CYS A 212 -24.87 -3.29 18.60
C CYS A 212 -25.25 -4.75 18.33
N MET A 213 -25.97 -5.40 19.25
CA MET A 213 -26.45 -6.79 19.06
C MET A 213 -27.49 -6.90 17.95
N THR A 214 -28.37 -5.91 17.80
CA THR A 214 -29.35 -5.87 16.70
C THR A 214 -28.62 -5.68 15.37
N GLN A 215 -27.67 -4.74 15.28
CA GLN A 215 -26.87 -4.52 14.08
C GLN A 215 -26.04 -5.75 13.70
N HIS A 216 -25.52 -6.50 14.67
CA HIS A 216 -24.81 -7.76 14.41
C HIS A 216 -25.76 -8.82 13.82
N ALA A 217 -26.96 -8.99 14.38
CA ALA A 217 -27.94 -9.91 13.82
C ALA A 217 -28.35 -9.53 12.38
N ASP A 218 -28.46 -8.24 12.08
CA ASP A 218 -28.78 -7.76 10.75
C ASP A 218 -27.59 -7.88 9.78
N LEU A 219 -26.34 -7.75 10.27
CA LEU A 219 -25.13 -8.03 9.49
C LEU A 219 -25.11 -9.50 9.04
N ILE A 220 -25.38 -10.45 9.92
CA ILE A 220 -25.44 -11.88 9.59
C ILE A 220 -26.45 -12.13 8.46
N LYS A 221 -27.66 -11.56 8.54
CA LYS A 221 -28.68 -11.69 7.49
C LYS A 221 -28.21 -11.11 6.13
N ARG A 222 -27.52 -9.96 6.17
CA ARG A 222 -26.96 -9.36 4.95
C ARG A 222 -25.84 -10.21 4.35
N CYS A 223 -25.02 -10.87 5.18
CA CYS A 223 -24.00 -11.81 4.73
C CYS A 223 -24.63 -13.06 4.11
N GLU A 224 -25.70 -13.62 4.70
CA GLU A 224 -26.48 -14.73 4.12
C GLU A 224 -27.09 -14.35 2.77
N LEU A 225 -27.67 -13.14 2.68
CA LEU A 225 -28.19 -12.60 1.41
C LEU A 225 -27.08 -12.43 0.36
N ALA A 226 -25.90 -11.93 0.74
CA ALA A 226 -24.76 -11.84 -0.16
C ALA A 226 -24.34 -13.21 -0.71
N GLN A 227 -24.29 -14.23 0.14
CA GLN A 227 -23.97 -15.60 -0.27
C GLN A 227 -24.97 -16.15 -1.26
N GLU A 228 -26.26 -15.91 -1.04
CA GLU A 228 -27.35 -16.34 -1.95
C GLU A 228 -27.24 -15.64 -3.33
N ILE A 229 -27.07 -14.32 -3.34
CA ILE A 229 -26.94 -13.54 -4.57
C ILE A 229 -25.72 -13.99 -5.37
N ILE A 230 -24.53 -14.06 -4.75
CA ILE A 230 -23.27 -14.47 -5.40
C ILE A 230 -23.40 -15.86 -6.02
N LYS A 231 -24.02 -16.79 -5.29
CA LYS A 231 -24.28 -18.15 -5.81
C LYS A 231 -25.22 -18.13 -7.03
N ASN A 232 -26.33 -17.39 -6.96
CA ASN A 232 -27.32 -17.33 -8.04
C ASN A 232 -26.79 -16.61 -9.28
N ASP A 233 -25.95 -15.60 -9.10
CA ASP A 233 -25.31 -14.85 -10.19
C ASP A 233 -24.15 -15.62 -10.84
N GLY A 234 -23.70 -16.75 -10.23
CA GLY A 234 -22.68 -17.64 -10.80
C GLY A 234 -21.31 -16.97 -10.96
N ILE A 235 -20.93 -16.10 -10.02
CA ILE A 235 -19.66 -15.38 -10.05
C ILE A 235 -18.48 -16.34 -9.95
N ASN A 236 -18.57 -17.35 -9.09
CA ASN A 236 -17.61 -18.44 -8.99
C ASN A 236 -17.93 -19.49 -10.06
N LYS A 237 -16.90 -20.03 -10.72
CA LYS A 237 -17.09 -20.94 -11.87
C LYS A 237 -16.52 -22.32 -11.58
N LEU A 238 -17.41 -23.30 -11.40
CA LEU A 238 -17.03 -24.70 -11.22
C LEU A 238 -17.23 -25.46 -12.54
N LYS A 239 -16.13 -26.04 -13.06
CA LYS A 239 -16.12 -26.98 -14.18
C LYS A 239 -15.76 -28.37 -13.65
N LEU A 240 -16.73 -29.28 -13.67
CA LEU A 240 -16.48 -30.65 -13.26
C LEU A 240 -15.74 -31.42 -14.38
N GLY A 241 -14.72 -32.16 -13.96
CA GLY A 241 -13.98 -33.11 -14.80
C GLY A 241 -14.31 -34.56 -14.44
N ALA A 242 -13.33 -35.45 -14.55
CA ALA A 242 -13.49 -36.85 -14.21
C ALA A 242 -13.83 -37.05 -12.73
N LYS A 243 -14.84 -37.93 -12.48
CA LYS A 243 -15.19 -38.32 -11.11
C LYS A 243 -14.04 -39.07 -10.45
N ASP A 244 -13.86 -38.83 -9.15
CA ASP A 244 -12.76 -39.34 -8.33
C ASP A 244 -11.37 -38.91 -8.85
N GLY A 245 -11.34 -37.90 -9.75
CA GLY A 245 -10.15 -37.32 -10.32
C GLY A 245 -9.50 -36.23 -9.44
N LEU A 246 -8.61 -35.47 -10.07
CA LEU A 246 -7.95 -34.31 -9.46
C LEU A 246 -8.86 -33.08 -9.53
N GLY A 247 -9.02 -32.40 -8.40
CA GLY A 247 -9.65 -31.09 -8.28
C GLY A 247 -8.60 -29.99 -8.06
N ILE A 248 -8.85 -28.82 -8.67
CA ILE A 248 -8.08 -27.59 -8.44
C ILE A 248 -9.04 -26.51 -7.97
N VAL A 249 -8.78 -25.91 -6.83
CA VAL A 249 -9.46 -24.70 -6.34
C VAL A 249 -8.48 -23.56 -6.49
N ALA A 250 -8.78 -22.58 -7.33
CA ALA A 250 -7.90 -21.44 -7.57
C ALA A 250 -8.60 -20.13 -7.21
N ALA A 251 -8.01 -19.33 -6.30
CA ALA A 251 -8.61 -18.09 -5.83
C ALA A 251 -7.89 -16.84 -6.40
N GLY A 252 -8.69 -15.88 -6.89
CA GLY A 252 -8.19 -14.62 -7.43
C GLY A 252 -7.17 -14.83 -8.55
N VAL A 253 -6.05 -14.10 -8.50
CA VAL A 253 -4.97 -14.16 -9.51
C VAL A 253 -4.46 -15.57 -9.76
N SER A 254 -4.51 -16.45 -8.75
CA SER A 254 -4.03 -17.84 -8.88
C SER A 254 -4.74 -18.63 -9.98
N SER A 255 -5.96 -18.24 -10.36
CA SER A 255 -6.67 -18.90 -11.46
C SER A 255 -5.99 -18.72 -12.81
N THR A 256 -5.21 -17.65 -12.98
CA THR A 256 -4.49 -17.38 -14.25
C THR A 256 -3.27 -18.29 -14.46
N TYR A 257 -2.78 -18.93 -13.42
CA TYR A 257 -1.59 -19.81 -13.51
C TYR A 257 -1.92 -21.25 -13.88
N ILE A 258 -3.20 -21.65 -13.84
CA ILE A 258 -3.59 -23.07 -13.89
C ILE A 258 -3.33 -23.68 -15.27
N ASP A 259 -3.77 -23.02 -16.34
CA ASP A 259 -3.63 -23.56 -17.71
C ASP A 259 -2.14 -23.67 -18.10
N GLU A 260 -1.35 -22.62 -17.83
CA GLU A 260 0.10 -22.65 -18.07
C GLU A 260 0.81 -23.72 -17.21
N ALA A 261 0.37 -23.92 -15.96
CA ALA A 261 0.93 -24.98 -15.12
C ALA A 261 0.64 -26.38 -15.69
N PHE A 262 -0.54 -26.59 -16.30
CA PHE A 262 -0.84 -27.84 -17.00
C PHE A 262 0.04 -28.04 -18.25
N GLU A 263 0.30 -26.98 -19.01
CA GLU A 263 1.20 -27.01 -20.17
C GLU A 263 2.64 -27.33 -19.74
N LEU A 264 3.12 -26.69 -18.67
CA LEU A 264 4.44 -26.97 -18.10
C LEU A 264 4.55 -28.44 -17.63
N ALA A 265 3.57 -28.95 -16.89
CA ALA A 265 3.55 -30.36 -16.47
C ALA A 265 3.56 -31.31 -17.68
N ALA A 266 2.78 -31.01 -18.72
CA ALA A 266 2.73 -31.80 -19.95
C ALA A 266 4.08 -31.81 -20.68
N SER A 267 4.82 -30.69 -20.69
CA SER A 267 6.16 -30.60 -21.28
C SER A 267 7.18 -31.51 -20.58
N LEU A 268 6.93 -31.81 -19.30
CA LEU A 268 7.71 -32.75 -18.48
C LEU A 268 7.18 -34.19 -18.56
N GLY A 269 6.22 -34.46 -19.44
CA GLY A 269 5.63 -35.79 -19.64
C GLY A 269 4.48 -36.14 -18.67
N VAL A 270 4.04 -35.22 -17.83
CA VAL A 270 2.93 -35.41 -16.88
C VAL A 270 1.66 -34.75 -17.40
N LYS A 271 0.74 -35.56 -17.92
CA LYS A 271 -0.53 -35.06 -18.44
C LYS A 271 -1.62 -35.07 -17.38
N ILE A 272 -2.13 -33.88 -17.03
CA ILE A 272 -3.31 -33.73 -16.18
C ILE A 272 -4.55 -33.95 -17.07
N THR A 273 -5.27 -35.03 -16.83
CA THR A 273 -6.39 -35.43 -17.71
C THR A 273 -7.71 -35.07 -17.03
N ASP A 274 -8.53 -34.29 -17.71
CA ASP A 274 -9.90 -33.90 -17.32
C ASP A 274 -10.04 -33.50 -15.82
N PRO A 275 -9.29 -32.48 -15.35
CA PRO A 275 -9.37 -32.05 -13.96
C PRO A 275 -10.67 -31.29 -13.69
N THR A 276 -11.18 -31.40 -12.46
CA THR A 276 -12.22 -30.50 -11.95
C THR A 276 -11.54 -29.18 -11.56
N VAL A 277 -11.99 -28.07 -12.11
CA VAL A 277 -11.41 -26.74 -11.82
C VAL A 277 -12.48 -25.81 -11.26
N PHE A 278 -12.20 -25.23 -10.12
CA PHE A 278 -13.05 -24.24 -9.46
C PHE A 278 -12.33 -22.89 -9.39
N ASP A 279 -12.80 -21.94 -10.19
CA ASP A 279 -12.31 -20.56 -10.20
C ASP A 279 -13.11 -19.74 -9.19
N VAL A 280 -12.46 -19.39 -8.08
CA VAL A 280 -13.03 -18.67 -6.94
C VAL A 280 -12.79 -17.18 -7.09
N LYS A 281 -13.87 -16.42 -7.29
CA LYS A 281 -13.86 -14.95 -7.35
C LYS A 281 -14.29 -14.29 -6.04
N THR A 282 -14.77 -15.08 -5.07
CA THR A 282 -15.11 -14.61 -3.73
C THR A 282 -14.68 -15.63 -2.69
N SER A 283 -13.84 -15.19 -1.75
CA SER A 283 -13.41 -16.01 -0.60
C SER A 283 -14.24 -15.73 0.65
N VAL A 284 -14.89 -14.57 0.72
CA VAL A 284 -15.84 -14.18 1.78
C VAL A 284 -17.09 -13.58 1.11
N PRO A 285 -18.27 -14.14 1.34
CA PRO A 285 -18.55 -15.42 1.99
C PRO A 285 -17.95 -16.61 1.22
N LEU A 286 -17.55 -17.65 1.96
CA LEU A 286 -16.98 -18.85 1.37
C LEU A 286 -18.00 -19.54 0.44
N PRO A 287 -17.64 -19.92 -0.81
CA PRO A 287 -18.55 -20.60 -1.76
C PRO A 287 -18.75 -22.08 -1.38
N SER A 288 -19.38 -22.31 -0.23
CA SER A 288 -19.48 -23.62 0.41
C SER A 288 -20.19 -24.66 -0.44
N HIS A 289 -21.17 -24.24 -1.26
CA HIS A 289 -21.94 -25.14 -2.12
C HIS A 289 -21.05 -25.81 -3.19
N GLU A 290 -20.22 -25.03 -3.87
CA GLU A 290 -19.32 -25.51 -4.92
C GLU A 290 -18.18 -26.34 -4.31
N LEU A 291 -17.64 -25.90 -3.17
CA LEU A 291 -16.60 -26.62 -2.45
C LEU A 291 -17.09 -27.99 -1.94
N LEU A 292 -18.33 -28.10 -1.47
CA LEU A 292 -18.92 -29.40 -1.09
C LEU A 292 -19.05 -30.33 -2.29
N LYS A 293 -19.46 -29.81 -3.47
CA LYS A 293 -19.48 -30.61 -4.70
C LYS A 293 -18.10 -31.14 -5.07
N MET A 294 -17.05 -30.33 -4.90
CA MET A 294 -15.69 -30.77 -5.16
C MET A 294 -15.25 -31.88 -4.19
N LEU A 295 -15.58 -31.75 -2.90
CA LEU A 295 -15.29 -32.75 -1.87
C LEU A 295 -16.01 -34.10 -2.12
N GLU A 296 -17.16 -34.08 -2.80
CA GLU A 296 -17.91 -35.28 -3.18
C GLU A 296 -17.43 -35.87 -4.53
N HIS A 297 -16.84 -35.02 -5.39
CA HIS A 297 -16.50 -35.38 -6.77
C HIS A 297 -15.04 -35.79 -6.95
N CYS A 298 -14.11 -35.23 -6.17
CA CYS A 298 -12.67 -35.39 -6.35
C CYS A 298 -12.06 -36.26 -5.28
N SER A 299 -11.04 -37.03 -5.63
CA SER A 299 -10.25 -37.81 -4.65
C SER A 299 -9.08 -37.01 -4.06
N LYS A 300 -8.47 -36.13 -4.87
CA LYS A 300 -7.39 -35.21 -4.47
C LYS A 300 -7.80 -33.79 -4.87
N ILE A 301 -7.58 -32.80 -4.02
CA ILE A 301 -7.88 -31.39 -4.29
C ILE A 301 -6.66 -30.54 -3.96
N LEU A 302 -6.12 -29.80 -4.94
CA LEU A 302 -5.10 -28.78 -4.73
C LEU A 302 -5.76 -27.42 -4.59
N VAL A 303 -5.50 -26.72 -3.48
CA VAL A 303 -5.96 -25.35 -3.26
C VAL A 303 -4.82 -24.39 -3.59
N VAL A 304 -5.04 -23.54 -4.61
CA VAL A 304 -4.08 -22.54 -5.08
C VAL A 304 -4.61 -21.15 -4.73
N GLU A 305 -4.07 -20.56 -3.70
CA GLU A 305 -4.36 -19.20 -3.24
C GLU A 305 -3.07 -18.57 -2.70
N GLU A 306 -2.84 -17.28 -2.97
CA GLU A 306 -1.67 -16.58 -2.45
C GLU A 306 -1.88 -16.18 -0.99
N ASN A 307 -0.78 -15.95 -0.24
CA ASN A 307 -0.73 -15.58 1.17
C ASN A 307 -1.40 -16.61 2.10
N GLU A 308 -2.50 -16.28 2.77
CA GLU A 308 -3.08 -17.10 3.84
C GLU A 308 -4.07 -18.16 3.33
N PRO A 309 -4.23 -19.29 4.03
CA PRO A 309 -5.03 -20.45 3.59
C PRO A 309 -6.54 -20.29 3.88
N TYR A 310 -7.19 -19.17 3.47
CA TYR A 310 -8.59 -18.92 3.82
C TYR A 310 -9.57 -19.85 3.13
N VAL A 311 -9.36 -20.17 1.86
CA VAL A 311 -10.19 -21.10 1.11
C VAL A 311 -9.87 -22.54 1.50
N GLU A 312 -8.60 -22.85 1.71
CA GLU A 312 -8.13 -24.15 2.19
C GLU A 312 -8.69 -24.48 3.59
N ASP A 313 -8.64 -23.53 4.54
CA ASP A 313 -9.26 -23.67 5.87
C ASP A 313 -10.75 -23.99 5.76
N GLY A 314 -11.45 -23.24 4.92
CA GLY A 314 -12.86 -23.45 4.67
C GLY A 314 -13.15 -24.82 4.09
N LEU A 315 -12.33 -25.28 3.14
CA LEU A 315 -12.46 -26.60 2.52
C LEU A 315 -12.20 -27.73 3.54
N HIS A 316 -11.19 -27.60 4.41
CA HIS A 316 -10.95 -28.55 5.49
C HIS A 316 -12.12 -28.64 6.48
N ILE A 317 -12.69 -27.50 6.89
CA ILE A 317 -13.87 -27.46 7.78
C ILE A 317 -15.06 -28.17 7.11
N LEU A 318 -15.32 -27.87 5.84
CA LEU A 318 -16.39 -28.51 5.07
C LEU A 318 -16.15 -30.01 4.90
N GLY A 319 -14.91 -30.41 4.59
CA GLY A 319 -14.50 -31.82 4.47
C GLY A 319 -14.74 -32.61 5.76
N TYR A 320 -14.35 -32.05 6.92
CA TYR A 320 -14.61 -32.66 8.21
C TYR A 320 -16.12 -32.83 8.48
N ARG A 321 -16.92 -31.77 8.24
CA ARG A 321 -18.37 -31.78 8.47
C ARG A 321 -19.13 -32.75 7.55
N SER A 322 -18.66 -32.92 6.32
CA SER A 322 -19.28 -33.82 5.32
C SER A 322 -18.74 -35.25 5.36
N ASN A 323 -17.77 -35.55 6.25
CA ASN A 323 -17.02 -36.81 6.28
C ASN A 323 -16.38 -37.17 4.91
N SER A 324 -15.92 -36.16 4.17
CA SER A 324 -15.25 -36.37 2.88
C SER A 324 -13.96 -37.17 3.05
N LYS A 325 -13.64 -37.98 2.02
CA LYS A 325 -12.39 -38.74 1.94
C LYS A 325 -11.39 -38.10 0.98
N ALA A 326 -11.75 -36.99 0.34
CA ALA A 326 -10.86 -36.25 -0.52
C ALA A 326 -9.61 -35.77 0.24
N GLN A 327 -8.44 -35.97 -0.35
CA GLN A 327 -7.18 -35.44 0.17
C GLN A 327 -7.03 -33.99 -0.29
N VAL A 328 -6.83 -33.09 0.63
CA VAL A 328 -6.64 -31.65 0.35
C VAL A 328 -5.15 -31.33 0.50
N PHE A 329 -4.61 -30.68 -0.53
CA PHE A 329 -3.23 -30.22 -0.62
C PHE A 329 -3.21 -28.71 -0.77
N GLY A 330 -2.22 -28.06 -0.14
CA GLY A 330 -2.10 -26.60 -0.22
C GLY A 330 -0.97 -26.10 0.66
N LYS A 331 -1.28 -25.21 1.58
CA LYS A 331 -0.31 -24.59 2.48
C LYS A 331 -0.12 -25.38 3.79
N HIS A 332 -1.17 -26.04 4.27
CA HIS A 332 -1.10 -26.80 5.53
C HIS A 332 -0.18 -28.00 5.45
N ASP A 333 -0.17 -28.69 4.32
CA ASP A 333 0.76 -29.80 4.07
C ASP A 333 2.07 -29.36 3.43
N LYS A 334 2.28 -28.03 3.25
CA LYS A 334 3.46 -27.41 2.64
C LYS A 334 3.68 -27.77 1.17
N THR A 335 2.65 -28.18 0.45
CA THR A 335 2.69 -28.33 -0.99
C THR A 335 2.90 -26.99 -1.68
N LEU A 336 2.27 -25.93 -1.15
CA LEU A 336 2.45 -24.54 -1.56
C LEU A 336 2.98 -23.68 -0.40
N SER A 337 3.66 -22.58 -0.73
CA SER A 337 4.18 -21.62 0.24
C SER A 337 3.10 -20.64 0.75
N ARG A 338 3.23 -20.19 2.01
CA ARG A 338 2.48 -19.05 2.55
C ARG A 338 3.17 -17.71 2.26
N ILE A 339 4.37 -17.73 1.70
CA ILE A 339 5.21 -16.54 1.49
C ILE A 339 5.37 -16.34 0.00
N GLY A 340 5.22 -15.09 -0.43
CA GLY A 340 5.46 -14.66 -1.79
C GLY A 340 4.28 -14.86 -2.74
N ASN A 341 4.43 -14.30 -3.94
CA ASN A 341 3.52 -14.50 -5.06
C ASN A 341 3.79 -15.84 -5.74
N PHE A 342 2.77 -16.37 -6.40
CA PHE A 342 2.89 -17.58 -7.20
C PHE A 342 3.22 -17.30 -8.66
N THR A 343 3.65 -18.34 -9.35
CA THR A 343 3.84 -18.41 -10.79
C THR A 343 3.25 -19.72 -11.31
N ALA A 344 3.08 -19.84 -12.62
CA ALA A 344 2.68 -21.10 -13.23
C ALA A 344 3.64 -22.26 -12.88
N LYS A 345 4.95 -21.97 -12.76
CA LYS A 345 5.94 -22.96 -12.30
C LYS A 345 5.67 -23.40 -10.86
N THR A 346 5.36 -22.49 -9.94
CA THR A 346 5.02 -22.83 -8.55
C THR A 346 3.83 -23.80 -8.50
N VAL A 347 2.81 -23.56 -9.31
CA VAL A 347 1.63 -24.42 -9.40
C VAL A 347 1.98 -25.75 -10.08
N CYS A 348 2.79 -25.74 -11.14
CA CYS A 348 3.29 -26.95 -11.79
C CYS A 348 4.06 -27.84 -10.82
N ASP A 349 4.97 -27.29 -10.02
CA ASP A 349 5.75 -28.03 -9.02
C ASP A 349 4.83 -28.67 -7.96
N ALA A 350 3.77 -27.98 -7.56
CA ALA A 350 2.74 -28.52 -6.67
C ALA A 350 1.97 -29.69 -7.34
N LEU A 351 1.59 -29.56 -8.60
CA LEU A 351 0.95 -30.63 -9.36
C LEU A 351 1.85 -31.86 -9.47
N LEU A 352 3.15 -31.67 -9.76
CA LEU A 352 4.13 -32.76 -9.82
C LEU A 352 4.24 -33.49 -8.47
N LYS A 353 4.21 -32.77 -7.36
CA LYS A 353 4.25 -33.39 -6.00
C LYS A 353 3.04 -34.27 -5.76
N ILE A 354 1.82 -33.76 -5.98
CA ILE A 354 0.57 -34.47 -5.66
C ILE A 354 0.23 -35.61 -6.64
N THR A 355 0.90 -35.63 -7.80
CA THR A 355 0.79 -36.70 -8.81
C THR A 355 1.96 -37.69 -8.78
N ASP A 356 2.75 -37.69 -7.71
CA ASP A 356 3.88 -38.59 -7.47
C ASP A 356 5.03 -38.43 -8.50
N ASN A 357 5.17 -37.25 -9.09
CA ASN A 357 6.18 -36.89 -10.08
C ASN A 357 7.20 -35.86 -9.55
N ALA A 358 7.36 -35.74 -8.25
CA ALA A 358 8.25 -34.74 -7.62
C ALA A 358 9.70 -34.79 -8.11
N HIS A 359 10.14 -35.96 -8.61
CA HIS A 359 11.49 -36.14 -9.18
C HIS A 359 11.73 -35.34 -10.48
N LEU A 360 10.67 -34.84 -11.13
CA LEU A 360 10.75 -34.01 -12.32
C LEU A 360 10.87 -32.50 -11.99
N ILE A 361 10.78 -32.12 -10.74
CA ILE A 361 10.90 -30.72 -10.34
C ILE A 361 12.32 -30.24 -10.64
N GLN A 362 12.42 -29.26 -11.53
CA GLN A 362 13.68 -28.64 -11.88
C GLN A 362 14.01 -27.54 -10.87
N GLN A 363 15.22 -27.56 -10.33
CA GLN A 363 15.73 -26.42 -9.56
C GLN A 363 15.93 -25.24 -10.50
N GLU A 364 15.54 -24.07 -10.04
CA GLU A 364 15.82 -22.84 -10.79
C GLU A 364 17.32 -22.61 -10.88
N ASP A 365 17.78 -22.30 -12.09
CA ASP A 365 19.17 -21.90 -12.30
C ASP A 365 19.39 -20.47 -11.75
N SER A 366 19.80 -20.39 -10.49
CA SER A 366 20.12 -19.11 -9.84
C SER A 366 21.45 -18.48 -10.31
N SER A 367 22.15 -19.11 -11.27
CA SER A 367 23.42 -18.58 -11.79
C SER A 367 23.26 -17.21 -12.43
N TYR A 368 22.09 -16.91 -13.00
CA TYR A 368 21.76 -15.60 -13.56
C TYR A 368 21.58 -14.52 -12.50
N GLU A 369 21.08 -14.85 -11.32
CA GLU A 369 20.93 -13.90 -10.21
C GLU A 369 22.29 -13.36 -9.75
N ALA A 370 23.30 -14.23 -9.71
CA ALA A 370 24.67 -13.83 -9.37
C ALA A 370 25.30 -12.87 -10.39
N GLN A 371 24.78 -12.82 -11.61
CA GLN A 371 25.23 -11.89 -12.66
C GLN A 371 24.49 -10.54 -12.61
N CYS A 372 23.38 -10.46 -11.89
CA CYS A 372 22.64 -9.21 -11.73
C CYS A 372 23.32 -8.31 -10.70
N ALA A 373 23.62 -7.07 -11.07
CA ALA A 373 24.12 -6.08 -10.12
C ALA A 373 23.04 -5.75 -9.10
N ALA A 374 23.35 -5.92 -7.81
CA ALA A 374 22.46 -5.49 -6.73
C ALA A 374 22.15 -3.99 -6.88
N ARG A 375 20.86 -3.65 -6.86
CA ARG A 375 20.38 -2.26 -6.93
C ARG A 375 19.63 -1.92 -5.64
N PRO A 376 20.34 -1.64 -4.54
CA PRO A 376 19.67 -1.25 -3.30
C PRO A 376 18.86 0.04 -3.51
N ILE A 377 17.72 0.14 -2.85
CA ILE A 377 16.94 1.36 -2.82
C ILE A 377 17.80 2.46 -2.19
N GLY A 378 17.97 3.56 -2.89
CA GLY A 378 18.83 4.66 -2.47
C GLY A 378 18.15 6.03 -2.52
N VAL A 379 18.79 6.99 -1.87
CA VAL A 379 18.33 8.38 -1.83
C VAL A 379 18.59 9.05 -3.18
N CYS A 380 17.57 9.68 -3.76
CA CYS A 380 17.65 10.35 -5.08
C CYS A 380 18.77 11.40 -5.16
N ALA A 381 19.25 11.69 -6.36
CA ALA A 381 20.18 12.80 -6.58
C ALA A 381 19.57 14.11 -6.09
N GLY A 382 20.30 14.87 -5.30
CA GLY A 382 19.85 16.14 -4.74
C GLY A 382 18.74 16.05 -3.69
N CYS A 383 18.34 14.87 -3.24
CA CYS A 383 17.30 14.74 -2.22
C CYS A 383 17.66 15.52 -0.93
N PRO A 384 16.75 16.36 -0.39
CA PRO A 384 17.01 17.15 0.82
C PRO A 384 17.24 16.28 2.06
N HIS A 385 16.63 15.11 2.16
CA HIS A 385 16.84 14.18 3.28
C HIS A 385 18.29 13.77 3.46
N ARG A 386 19.09 13.79 2.39
CA ARG A 386 20.53 13.54 2.41
C ARG A 386 21.26 14.48 3.36
N GLY A 387 20.92 15.78 3.31
CA GLY A 387 21.49 16.77 4.22
C GLY A 387 21.15 16.49 5.67
N VAL A 388 19.92 16.04 5.95
CA VAL A 388 19.48 15.69 7.30
C VAL A 388 20.31 14.52 7.86
N TYR A 389 20.47 13.41 7.12
CA TYR A 389 21.24 12.25 7.59
C TYR A 389 22.72 12.58 7.84
N ILE A 390 23.32 13.34 6.93
CA ILE A 390 24.71 13.80 7.10
C ILE A 390 24.83 14.64 8.37
N SER A 391 23.89 15.55 8.60
CA SER A 391 23.92 16.47 9.75
C SER A 391 23.64 15.75 11.08
N ILE A 392 22.72 14.78 11.13
CA ILE A 392 22.52 13.93 12.30
C ILE A 392 23.82 13.21 12.66
N ASN A 393 24.45 12.53 11.67
CA ASN A 393 25.69 11.80 11.91
C ASN A 393 26.87 12.72 12.30
N ARG A 394 26.90 13.98 11.84
CA ARG A 394 27.87 14.99 12.27
C ARG A 394 27.58 15.48 13.69
N ALA A 395 26.31 15.77 14.02
CA ALA A 395 25.89 16.24 15.33
C ALA A 395 26.19 15.22 16.44
N ILE A 396 25.88 13.94 16.20
CA ILE A 396 26.19 12.84 17.12
C ILE A 396 27.69 12.82 17.46
N ARG A 397 28.55 12.87 16.43
CA ARG A 397 30.01 12.91 16.62
C ARG A 397 30.50 14.19 17.33
N LYS A 398 29.93 15.35 16.94
CA LYS A 398 30.27 16.65 17.54
C LYS A 398 29.86 16.73 19.00
N ALA A 399 28.78 16.04 19.39
CA ALA A 399 28.35 15.91 20.78
C ALA A 399 29.14 14.86 21.59
N GLY A 400 30.14 14.21 20.98
CA GLY A 400 31.03 13.25 21.66
C GLY A 400 30.50 11.82 21.72
N PHE A 401 29.40 11.51 21.10
CA PHE A 401 28.84 10.16 21.06
C PHE A 401 29.38 9.35 19.88
N LYS A 402 29.50 8.03 20.06
CA LYS A 402 29.63 7.11 18.94
C LYS A 402 28.27 6.96 18.24
N LYS A 403 28.31 6.64 16.97
CA LYS A 403 27.09 6.50 16.15
C LYS A 403 26.09 5.47 16.70
N ASN A 404 26.60 4.38 17.27
CA ASN A 404 25.82 3.30 17.87
C ASN A 404 25.41 3.54 19.34
N GLU A 405 25.56 4.75 19.86
CA GLU A 405 25.13 5.14 21.21
C GLU A 405 23.85 6.00 21.18
N VAL A 406 23.54 6.62 20.05
CA VAL A 406 22.37 7.51 19.88
C VAL A 406 21.34 6.82 19.00
N ILE A 407 20.19 6.51 19.57
CA ILE A 407 19.10 5.85 18.83
C ILE A 407 18.39 6.89 17.96
N VAL A 408 18.27 6.57 16.67
CA VAL A 408 17.53 7.37 15.71
C VAL A 408 16.39 6.52 15.18
N THR A 409 15.16 6.80 15.62
CA THR A 409 13.97 6.11 15.13
C THR A 409 13.57 6.64 13.77
N GLY A 410 13.31 5.73 12.83
CA GLY A 410 12.85 6.04 11.49
C GLY A 410 11.33 5.88 11.33
N ASP A 411 10.81 6.45 10.25
CA ASP A 411 9.41 6.35 9.89
C ASP A 411 9.24 5.98 8.42
N ILE A 412 8.05 5.52 8.06
CA ILE A 412 7.70 5.07 6.71
C ILE A 412 7.79 6.23 5.70
N GLY A 413 8.23 5.91 4.51
CA GLY A 413 8.38 6.84 3.39
C GLY A 413 9.84 7.09 3.02
N CYS A 414 10.11 8.15 2.25
CA CYS A 414 11.49 8.47 1.82
C CYS A 414 12.48 8.67 2.99
N THR A 415 11.95 8.94 4.18
CA THR A 415 12.74 9.10 5.40
C THR A 415 13.45 7.84 5.85
N ILE A 416 12.92 6.64 5.54
CA ILE A 416 13.59 5.40 5.95
C ILE A 416 14.87 5.12 5.15
N LEU A 417 15.05 5.71 3.99
CA LEU A 417 16.21 5.46 3.13
C LEU A 417 17.56 5.84 3.78
N GLY A 418 17.52 6.56 4.91
CA GLY A 418 18.69 6.81 5.76
C GLY A 418 19.19 5.59 6.55
N MET A 419 18.48 4.45 6.53
CA MET A 419 18.94 3.20 7.13
C MET A 419 20.10 2.58 6.34
N SER A 420 20.13 2.81 5.03
CA SER A 420 21.11 2.19 4.11
C SER A 420 22.43 2.95 4.05
N PRO A 421 23.53 2.29 3.64
CA PRO A 421 24.79 2.96 3.35
C PRO A 421 24.61 4.10 2.32
N PRO A 422 25.41 5.19 2.42
CA PRO A 422 26.48 5.40 3.42
C PRO A 422 25.98 5.99 4.74
N PHE A 423 24.66 6.26 4.86
CA PHE A 423 24.11 6.97 6.02
C PHE A 423 24.08 6.08 7.26
N ASN A 424 23.46 4.90 7.16
CA ASN A 424 23.22 3.98 8.29
C ASN A 424 22.78 4.74 9.55
N THR A 425 21.84 5.69 9.39
CA THR A 425 21.45 6.63 10.44
C THR A 425 20.28 6.11 11.25
N LEU A 426 19.33 5.46 10.60
CA LEU A 426 18.05 5.04 11.18
C LEU A 426 18.11 3.60 11.66
N TRP A 427 17.43 3.31 12.79
CA TRP A 427 17.50 2.03 13.47
C TRP A 427 16.19 1.24 13.47
N THR A 428 15.06 1.93 13.32
CA THR A 428 13.73 1.30 13.39
C THR A 428 12.83 1.76 12.25
N GLU A 429 11.92 0.88 11.85
CA GLU A 429 10.79 1.16 10.96
C GLU A 429 9.64 0.25 11.39
N VAL A 430 8.46 0.81 11.69
CA VAL A 430 7.31 0.02 12.17
C VAL A 430 6.05 0.34 11.35
N SER A 431 5.48 1.54 11.52
CA SER A 431 4.30 2.03 10.82
C SER A 431 4.35 3.54 10.68
N MET A 432 3.48 4.11 9.84
CA MET A 432 3.44 5.56 9.68
C MET A 432 3.13 6.26 11.00
N GLY A 433 3.99 7.18 11.41
CA GLY A 433 3.89 7.94 12.67
C GLY A 433 4.56 7.27 13.88
N ALA A 434 5.09 6.04 13.73
CA ALA A 434 5.65 5.29 14.87
C ALA A 434 6.97 5.83 15.41
N SER A 435 7.73 6.60 14.63
CA SER A 435 9.06 7.08 15.05
C SER A 435 9.03 7.85 16.37
N ILE A 436 8.04 8.74 16.54
CA ILE A 436 7.92 9.60 17.73
C ILE A 436 7.57 8.77 18.98
N PRO A 437 6.52 7.95 19.03
CA PRO A 437 6.23 7.13 20.22
C PRO A 437 7.29 6.06 20.48
N MET A 438 7.98 5.55 19.46
CA MET A 438 9.11 4.62 19.66
C MET A 438 10.26 5.30 20.42
N ALA A 439 10.60 6.55 20.08
CA ALA A 439 11.61 7.31 20.81
C ALA A 439 11.21 7.51 22.29
N GLN A 440 9.94 7.84 22.56
CA GLN A 440 9.41 7.92 23.93
C GLN A 440 9.53 6.57 24.65
N GLY A 441 9.20 5.47 23.99
CA GLY A 441 9.30 4.14 24.56
C GLY A 441 10.73 3.80 24.98
N PHE A 442 11.74 4.16 24.19
CA PHE A 442 13.16 3.99 24.56
C PHE A 442 13.55 4.85 25.76
N GLU A 443 13.06 6.10 25.83
CA GLU A 443 13.27 6.97 27.01
C GLU A 443 12.69 6.32 28.28
N TYR A 444 11.43 5.88 28.23
CA TYR A 444 10.75 5.26 29.37
C TYR A 444 11.36 3.92 29.77
N ALA A 445 11.96 3.20 28.82
CA ALA A 445 12.76 2.00 29.10
C ALA A 445 14.08 2.29 29.81
N GLY A 446 14.44 3.57 29.98
CA GLY A 446 15.60 4.01 30.74
C GLY A 446 16.85 4.28 29.92
N ILE A 447 16.77 4.39 28.60
CA ILE A 447 17.86 4.84 27.73
C ILE A 447 18.21 6.29 28.11
N LYS A 448 19.51 6.57 28.38
CA LYS A 448 20.00 7.89 28.84
C LYS A 448 20.70 8.68 27.74
N THR A 449 21.07 8.06 26.65
CA THR A 449 21.64 8.75 25.50
C THR A 449 20.55 9.51 24.73
N PRO A 450 20.91 10.54 23.95
CA PRO A 450 19.93 11.28 23.17
C PRO A 450 19.10 10.39 22.25
N LEU A 451 17.83 10.72 22.10
CA LEU A 451 16.85 10.00 21.28
C LEU A 451 16.34 10.93 20.19
N ILE A 452 16.45 10.51 18.94
CA ILE A 452 16.04 11.29 17.78
C ILE A 452 14.97 10.51 17.02
N ALA A 453 13.82 11.13 16.74
CA ALA A 453 12.78 10.62 15.85
C ALA A 453 12.82 11.38 14.53
N THR A 454 12.84 10.66 13.39
CA THR A 454 12.73 11.27 12.06
C THR A 454 11.42 10.88 11.42
N ILE A 455 10.72 11.85 10.82
CA ILE A 455 9.41 11.64 10.22
C ILE A 455 9.24 12.55 8.99
N GLY A 456 8.61 12.06 7.92
CA GLY A 456 8.25 12.88 6.75
C GLY A 456 7.02 13.74 7.00
N ASP A 457 6.86 14.82 6.22
CA ASP A 457 5.72 15.73 6.29
C ASP A 457 4.37 15.04 6.10
N SER A 458 4.24 14.23 5.06
CA SER A 458 3.01 13.45 4.80
C SER A 458 2.70 12.50 5.96
N THR A 459 3.70 11.79 6.45
CA THR A 459 3.57 10.85 7.57
C THR A 459 3.28 11.58 8.89
N PHE A 460 3.85 12.76 9.10
CA PHE A 460 3.54 13.60 10.27
C PHE A 460 2.07 14.02 10.27
N LEU A 461 1.54 14.47 9.13
CA LEU A 461 0.13 14.82 8.97
C LEU A 461 -0.79 13.60 9.05
N HIS A 462 -0.33 12.43 8.59
CA HIS A 462 -1.08 11.17 8.63
C HIS A 462 -1.32 10.66 10.05
N ALA A 463 -0.24 10.52 10.85
CA ALA A 463 -0.30 9.88 12.17
C ALA A 463 0.75 10.40 13.19
N GLY A 464 1.63 11.33 12.80
CA GLY A 464 2.68 11.84 13.70
C GLY A 464 2.19 12.83 14.74
N ILE A 465 1.13 13.61 14.44
CA ILE A 465 0.60 14.64 15.34
C ILE A 465 0.16 14.07 16.71
N PRO A 466 -0.61 12.98 16.79
CA PRO A 466 -0.96 12.37 18.07
C PRO A 466 0.25 11.92 18.89
N GLY A 467 1.28 11.36 18.22
CA GLY A 467 2.53 10.96 18.86
C GLY A 467 3.29 12.15 19.44
N LEU A 468 3.29 13.29 18.74
CA LEU A 468 3.92 14.52 19.23
C LEU A 468 3.13 15.14 20.40
N ILE A 469 1.80 15.15 20.34
CA ILE A 469 0.93 15.59 21.45
C ILE A 469 1.25 14.76 22.71
N ASN A 470 1.34 13.43 22.56
CA ASN A 470 1.67 12.54 23.67
C ASN A 470 3.06 12.85 24.27
N ALA A 471 4.06 13.13 23.41
CA ALA A 471 5.40 13.51 23.87
C ALA A 471 5.39 14.80 24.68
N VAL A 472 4.66 15.82 24.22
CA VAL A 472 4.51 17.11 24.93
C VAL A 472 3.77 16.92 26.26
N GLN A 473 2.63 16.22 26.24
CA GLN A 473 1.84 15.96 27.44
C GLN A 473 2.64 15.27 28.54
N ASN A 474 3.53 14.35 28.16
CA ASN A 474 4.33 13.57 29.11
C ASN A 474 5.74 14.16 29.32
N ASN A 475 6.01 15.35 28.78
CA ASN A 475 7.30 16.03 28.89
C ASN A 475 8.50 15.12 28.51
N SER A 476 8.35 14.38 27.41
CA SER A 476 9.36 13.45 26.93
C SER A 476 10.62 14.17 26.48
N ASN A 477 11.78 13.57 26.74
CA ASN A 477 13.08 14.13 26.39
C ASN A 477 13.59 13.58 25.06
N ILE A 478 12.99 14.06 23.96
CA ILE A 478 13.27 13.57 22.60
C ILE A 478 13.45 14.72 21.60
N THR A 479 14.23 14.46 20.55
CA THR A 479 14.36 15.35 19.40
C THR A 479 13.54 14.80 18.24
N VAL A 480 12.61 15.58 17.70
CA VAL A 480 11.81 15.21 16.52
C VAL A 480 12.29 16.02 15.32
N ILE A 481 12.67 15.34 14.23
CA ILE A 481 13.07 15.97 12.96
C ILE A 481 12.01 15.67 11.92
N ILE A 482 11.22 16.69 11.57
CA ILE A 482 10.22 16.61 10.51
C ILE A 482 10.89 16.96 9.19
N MET A 483 10.98 16.01 8.28
CA MET A 483 11.65 16.14 6.98
C MET A 483 10.61 16.53 5.92
N ASP A 484 10.34 17.84 5.85
CA ASP A 484 9.29 18.42 5.02
C ASP A 484 9.78 18.65 3.59
N ASN A 485 9.30 17.82 2.66
CA ASN A 485 9.58 17.94 1.24
C ASN A 485 8.36 18.37 0.40
N GLY A 486 7.21 18.62 1.04
CA GLY A 486 5.98 19.09 0.44
C GLY A 486 5.17 18.04 -0.34
N TRP A 487 5.55 16.75 -0.29
CA TRP A 487 4.95 15.70 -1.13
C TRP A 487 4.87 14.34 -0.43
N THR A 488 3.83 13.57 -0.73
CA THR A 488 3.81 12.12 -0.48
C THR A 488 4.62 11.46 -1.60
N ALA A 489 5.96 11.50 -1.43
CA ALA A 489 6.86 11.34 -2.57
C ALA A 489 7.12 9.87 -2.96
N MET A 490 7.20 8.95 -2.00
CA MET A 490 7.62 7.56 -2.23
C MET A 490 6.65 6.79 -3.13
N THR A 491 5.37 7.06 -3.03
CA THR A 491 4.30 6.36 -3.75
C THR A 491 3.94 6.96 -5.11
N GLY A 492 4.69 7.96 -5.58
CA GLY A 492 4.49 8.60 -6.88
C GLY A 492 4.30 10.11 -6.84
N MET A 493 4.66 10.76 -5.72
CA MET A 493 4.63 12.22 -5.55
C MET A 493 3.21 12.80 -5.59
N GLN A 494 2.31 12.17 -4.83
CA GLN A 494 0.97 12.70 -4.62
C GLN A 494 1.01 13.95 -3.73
N VAL A 495 0.02 14.81 -3.91
CA VAL A 495 -0.20 15.96 -3.02
C VAL A 495 -0.63 15.47 -1.64
N ASN A 496 -0.19 16.19 -0.59
CA ASN A 496 -0.70 16.05 0.77
C ASN A 496 -1.25 17.39 1.27
N ALA A 497 -1.78 17.45 2.47
CA ALA A 497 -2.37 18.65 3.02
C ALA A 497 -1.39 19.84 3.15
N GLY A 498 -0.09 19.58 3.22
CA GLY A 498 0.98 20.59 3.25
C GLY A 498 1.56 20.98 1.89
N THR A 499 1.14 20.32 0.81
CA THR A 499 1.64 20.63 -0.54
C THR A 499 1.20 22.03 -0.97
N ASP A 500 2.12 22.78 -1.58
CA ASP A 500 1.87 24.14 -2.06
C ASP A 500 0.59 24.26 -2.92
N LYS A 501 -0.15 25.33 -2.71
CA LYS A 501 -1.46 25.58 -3.35
C LYS A 501 -1.40 25.50 -4.88
N SER A 502 -0.30 25.92 -5.49
CA SER A 502 -0.13 25.89 -6.95
C SER A 502 -0.18 24.48 -7.56
N PHE A 503 -0.03 23.43 -6.74
CA PHE A 503 -0.11 22.01 -7.16
C PHE A 503 -1.43 21.35 -6.79
N GLN A 504 -2.26 21.98 -5.97
CA GLN A 504 -3.61 21.52 -5.67
C GLN A 504 -4.51 21.86 -6.87
N GLN A 505 -5.18 20.86 -7.43
CA GLN A 505 -6.08 21.05 -8.58
C GLN A 505 -7.45 21.65 -8.21
N ASP A 506 -7.49 22.39 -7.13
CA ASP A 506 -8.69 23.02 -6.62
C ASP A 506 -8.31 24.33 -5.88
N ASP A 507 -8.67 25.46 -6.44
CA ASP A 507 -8.38 26.78 -5.88
C ASP A 507 -9.03 27.03 -4.50
N LYS A 508 -10.02 26.23 -4.12
CA LYS A 508 -10.68 26.31 -2.81
C LYS A 508 -9.91 25.59 -1.71
N LYS A 509 -8.93 24.73 -2.05
CA LYS A 509 -8.18 23.99 -1.04
C LYS A 509 -7.23 24.90 -0.26
N ASN A 510 -7.18 24.69 1.04
CA ASN A 510 -6.26 25.33 1.96
C ASN A 510 -5.03 24.46 2.18
N VAL A 511 -3.87 25.10 2.35
CA VAL A 511 -2.62 24.43 2.69
C VAL A 511 -2.46 24.40 4.21
N VAL A 512 -2.17 23.26 4.76
CA VAL A 512 -1.86 23.06 6.18
C VAL A 512 -0.36 23.26 6.39
N ASP A 513 0.01 24.35 7.06
CA ASP A 513 1.42 24.64 7.36
C ASP A 513 1.85 24.01 8.68
N ILE A 514 2.72 23.02 8.61
CA ILE A 514 3.29 22.33 9.78
C ILE A 514 3.98 23.35 10.72
N ALA A 515 4.60 24.39 10.17
CA ALA A 515 5.27 25.42 10.97
C ALA A 515 4.31 26.19 11.91
N LYS A 516 3.01 26.18 11.62
CA LYS A 516 1.98 26.77 12.49
C LYS A 516 1.43 25.80 13.53
N ILE A 517 1.51 24.49 13.26
CA ILE A 517 1.02 23.46 14.18
C ILE A 517 1.95 23.32 15.38
N ILE A 518 3.26 23.31 15.14
CA ILE A 518 4.26 23.00 16.20
C ILE A 518 4.21 24.02 17.35
N PRO A 519 4.24 25.35 17.11
CA PRO A 519 4.12 26.33 18.20
C PRO A 519 2.77 26.25 18.94
N ALA A 520 1.69 25.86 18.26
CA ALA A 520 0.37 25.71 18.88
C ALA A 520 0.33 24.56 19.92
N LEU A 521 1.31 23.66 19.91
CA LEU A 521 1.49 22.62 20.92
C LEU A 521 2.37 23.05 22.11
N ASN A 522 2.70 24.35 22.23
CA ASN A 522 3.58 24.91 23.27
C ASN A 522 5.00 24.32 23.28
N ILE A 523 5.54 23.96 22.11
CA ILE A 523 6.91 23.51 21.96
C ILE A 523 7.82 24.73 21.81
N GLU A 524 8.68 24.97 22.83
CA GLU A 524 9.56 26.14 22.89
C GLU A 524 10.80 25.97 22.00
N ASP A 525 11.41 24.77 22.00
CA ASP A 525 12.59 24.50 21.17
C ASP A 525 12.18 24.01 19.78
N PHE A 526 11.80 24.98 18.95
CA PHE A 526 11.37 24.77 17.57
C PHE A 526 12.21 25.58 16.58
N THR A 527 12.71 24.93 15.53
CA THR A 527 13.55 25.56 14.52
C THR A 527 13.19 25.07 13.11
N ILE A 528 13.19 25.99 12.15
CA ILE A 528 12.99 25.69 10.72
C ILE A 528 14.33 25.87 10.01
N ILE A 529 14.78 24.85 9.26
CA ILE A 529 16.10 24.86 8.62
C ILE A 529 16.01 24.27 7.23
N ASP A 530 16.76 24.87 6.30
CA ASP A 530 17.04 24.27 4.99
C ASP A 530 18.09 23.15 5.16
N PRO A 531 17.76 21.87 4.89
CA PRO A 531 18.70 20.77 5.06
C PRO A 531 19.89 20.80 4.08
N TYR A 532 19.90 21.67 3.09
CA TYR A 532 21.10 21.91 2.29
C TYR A 532 22.13 22.75 3.05
N ASP A 533 21.77 23.46 4.10
CA ASP A 533 22.70 24.08 5.02
C ASP A 533 23.16 23.08 6.07
N LEU A 534 24.24 22.33 5.75
CA LEU A 534 24.74 21.26 6.60
C LEU A 534 25.28 21.75 7.95
N GLU A 535 25.79 22.98 8.03
CA GLU A 535 26.33 23.54 9.27
C GLU A 535 25.19 23.93 10.21
N ALA A 536 24.25 24.75 9.74
CA ALA A 536 23.09 25.14 10.52
C ALA A 536 22.27 23.93 10.98
N MET A 537 22.08 22.95 10.09
CA MET A 537 21.35 21.71 10.42
C MET A 537 22.10 20.87 11.46
N THR A 538 23.44 20.76 11.37
CA THR A 538 24.26 20.04 12.36
C THR A 538 24.19 20.69 13.73
N ASP A 539 24.31 22.02 13.79
CA ASP A 539 24.26 22.78 15.05
C ASP A 539 22.87 22.71 15.71
N ALA A 540 21.81 22.78 14.90
CA ALA A 540 20.44 22.62 15.41
C ALA A 540 20.20 21.23 16.01
N VAL A 541 20.63 20.17 15.32
CA VAL A 541 20.51 18.80 15.85
C VAL A 541 21.33 18.65 17.15
N GLN A 542 22.56 19.18 17.19
CA GLN A 542 23.39 19.13 18.40
C GLN A 542 22.74 19.87 19.58
N LYS A 543 22.16 21.05 19.32
CA LYS A 543 21.43 21.83 20.34
C LYS A 543 20.20 21.07 20.83
N ALA A 544 19.40 20.52 19.92
CA ALA A 544 18.20 19.76 20.24
C ALA A 544 18.51 18.49 21.05
N MET A 545 19.61 17.80 20.75
CA MET A 545 20.07 16.64 21.54
C MET A 545 20.46 16.99 22.98
N ALA A 546 20.84 18.23 23.25
CA ALA A 546 21.22 18.72 24.57
C ALA A 546 20.05 19.36 25.35
N HIS A 547 18.94 19.64 24.66
CA HIS A 547 17.75 20.23 25.28
C HIS A 547 17.03 19.20 26.16
N LYS A 548 16.40 19.69 27.25
CA LYS A 548 15.53 18.87 28.10
C LYS A 548 14.07 19.13 27.75
N GLY A 549 13.36 18.09 27.40
CA GLY A 549 12.00 18.15 26.88
C GLY A 549 11.93 17.86 25.38
N VAL A 550 10.81 18.19 24.77
CA VAL A 550 10.58 17.96 23.35
C VAL A 550 11.22 19.07 22.53
N SER A 551 12.14 18.69 21.63
CA SER A 551 12.69 19.59 20.61
C SER A 551 12.16 19.21 19.23
N VAL A 552 11.81 20.19 18.39
CA VAL A 552 11.35 19.94 17.01
C VAL A 552 12.20 20.74 16.02
N ILE A 553 12.73 20.04 15.03
CA ILE A 553 13.40 20.63 13.86
C ILE A 553 12.56 20.35 12.63
N LEU A 554 12.07 21.38 11.95
CA LEU A 554 11.41 21.29 10.67
C LEU A 554 12.46 21.50 9.55
N ALA A 555 12.96 20.40 9.00
CA ALA A 555 13.90 20.41 7.90
C ALA A 555 13.13 20.57 6.58
N ARG A 556 12.95 21.82 6.13
CA ARG A 556 12.03 22.16 5.03
C ARG A 556 12.78 22.46 3.74
N ARG A 557 12.57 21.61 2.75
CA ARG A 557 12.99 21.83 1.37
C ARG A 557 12.26 20.89 0.41
N GLU A 558 11.79 21.44 -0.70
CA GLU A 558 11.03 20.70 -1.69
C GLU A 558 11.77 19.45 -2.22
N CYS A 559 10.99 18.41 -2.54
CA CYS A 559 11.46 17.19 -3.18
C CYS A 559 12.26 17.50 -4.46
N ALA A 560 13.50 17.00 -4.54
CA ALA A 560 14.41 17.29 -5.66
C ALA A 560 13.89 16.79 -7.02
N ILE A 561 13.10 15.72 -7.05
CA ILE A 561 12.49 15.20 -8.28
C ILE A 561 11.38 16.16 -8.76
N GLN A 562 10.54 16.66 -7.87
CA GLN A 562 9.52 17.63 -8.25
C GLN A 562 10.11 18.97 -8.69
N ALA A 563 11.13 19.45 -7.99
CA ALA A 563 11.88 20.60 -8.42
C ALA A 563 12.48 20.39 -9.84
N GLY A 564 13.07 19.21 -10.09
CA GLY A 564 13.62 18.84 -11.40
C GLY A 564 12.56 18.77 -12.51
N ARG A 565 11.36 18.24 -12.24
CA ARG A 565 10.24 18.23 -13.19
C ARG A 565 9.85 19.65 -13.62
N ARG A 566 10.00 20.64 -12.74
CA ARG A 566 9.81 22.06 -13.03
C ARG A 566 11.05 22.76 -13.58
N LYS A 567 12.08 21.99 -13.93
CA LYS A 567 13.37 22.48 -14.46
C LYS A 567 14.13 23.42 -13.50
N LEU A 568 13.85 23.33 -12.18
CA LEU A 568 14.59 24.06 -11.17
C LEU A 568 15.94 23.40 -10.93
N ARG A 569 17.02 24.14 -11.14
CA ARG A 569 18.38 23.77 -10.78
C ARG A 569 18.92 24.80 -9.77
N TYR A 570 19.59 24.31 -8.73
CA TYR A 570 20.09 25.18 -7.67
C TYR A 570 21.52 25.65 -7.90
N GLY A 571 22.26 25.01 -8.82
CA GLY A 571 23.62 25.39 -9.22
C GLY A 571 24.19 24.42 -10.26
N ASN A 572 25.35 24.76 -10.77
CA ASN A 572 26.13 23.91 -11.66
C ASN A 572 27.44 23.56 -10.95
N TYR A 573 27.60 22.30 -10.59
CA TYR A 573 28.79 21.82 -9.90
C TYR A 573 29.61 20.91 -10.81
N GLN A 574 30.92 21.07 -10.76
CA GLN A 574 31.91 20.26 -11.48
C GLN A 574 33.03 19.86 -10.54
N VAL A 575 33.76 18.80 -10.85
CA VAL A 575 34.94 18.40 -10.11
C VAL A 575 36.16 18.99 -10.81
N ASP A 576 36.85 19.87 -10.11
CA ASP A 576 38.15 20.40 -10.55
C ASP A 576 39.21 19.31 -10.28
N LYS A 577 39.89 18.86 -11.35
CA LYS A 577 40.82 17.72 -11.28
C LYS A 577 42.09 18.03 -10.49
N ASP A 578 42.55 19.30 -10.52
CA ASP A 578 43.81 19.69 -9.91
C ASP A 578 43.79 19.58 -8.38
N PRO A 579 42.80 20.14 -7.67
CA PRO A 579 42.67 19.94 -6.21
C PRO A 579 42.06 18.60 -5.81
N CYS A 580 41.50 17.83 -6.75
CA CYS A 580 40.87 16.55 -6.44
C CYS A 580 41.89 15.46 -6.16
N THR A 581 41.98 15.05 -4.89
CA THR A 581 42.85 13.95 -4.46
C THR A 581 42.28 12.55 -4.72
N ARG A 582 41.12 12.43 -5.33
CA ARG A 582 40.42 11.16 -5.62
C ARG A 582 40.07 10.35 -4.34
N CYS A 583 39.98 11.03 -3.19
CA CYS A 583 39.74 10.43 -1.87
C CYS A 583 38.34 9.81 -1.73
N LYS A 584 37.41 10.06 -2.66
CA LYS A 584 36.01 9.58 -2.70
C LYS A 584 35.16 9.99 -1.49
N VAL A 585 35.62 10.92 -0.63
CA VAL A 585 34.86 11.40 0.55
C VAL A 585 33.49 11.94 0.12
N CYS A 586 33.41 12.66 -1.00
CA CYS A 586 32.14 13.15 -1.56
C CYS A 586 31.16 12.01 -1.85
N ILE A 587 31.61 10.89 -2.44
CA ILE A 587 30.79 9.70 -2.74
C ILE A 587 30.42 8.99 -1.43
N MET A 588 31.43 8.67 -0.60
CA MET A 588 31.27 7.90 0.64
C MET A 588 30.41 8.60 1.68
N THR A 589 30.40 9.93 1.69
CA THR A 589 29.58 10.71 2.64
C THR A 589 28.17 10.94 2.11
N THR A 590 28.02 11.22 0.81
CA THR A 590 26.72 11.60 0.26
C THR A 590 25.94 10.44 -0.34
N GLY A 591 26.59 9.38 -0.83
CA GLY A 591 25.92 8.31 -1.60
C GLY A 591 25.11 8.84 -2.79
N CYS A 592 25.51 10.00 -3.36
CA CYS A 592 24.75 10.63 -4.42
C CYS A 592 24.94 9.90 -5.74
N PRO A 593 23.85 9.44 -6.41
CA PRO A 593 23.96 8.71 -7.67
C PRO A 593 24.50 9.56 -8.83
N ALA A 594 24.47 10.90 -8.68
CA ALA A 594 25.10 11.79 -9.66
C ALA A 594 26.64 11.89 -9.54
N LEU A 595 27.22 11.41 -8.43
CA LEU A 595 28.68 11.34 -8.23
C LEU A 595 29.18 9.97 -8.69
N VAL A 596 30.05 9.95 -9.69
CA VAL A 596 30.57 8.74 -10.30
C VAL A 596 32.09 8.70 -10.18
N PHE A 597 32.63 7.50 -9.93
CA PHE A 597 34.04 7.22 -10.03
C PHE A 597 34.24 6.18 -11.14
N ASP A 598 34.98 6.52 -12.20
CA ASP A 598 35.19 5.68 -13.39
C ASP A 598 36.38 4.71 -13.29
N GLY A 599 37.01 4.67 -12.14
CA GLY A 599 38.24 3.93 -11.89
C GLY A 599 39.48 4.84 -11.81
N ASN A 600 39.44 6.01 -12.44
CA ASN A 600 40.54 6.99 -12.49
C ASN A 600 40.15 8.30 -11.80
N ASP A 601 39.04 8.89 -12.19
CA ASP A 601 38.61 10.21 -11.73
C ASP A 601 37.21 10.18 -11.11
N VAL A 602 36.92 11.16 -10.24
CA VAL A 602 35.57 11.47 -9.74
C VAL A 602 34.99 12.55 -10.66
N PHE A 603 33.75 12.35 -11.10
CA PHE A 603 33.03 13.35 -11.88
C PHE A 603 31.54 13.42 -11.47
N ILE A 604 30.86 14.48 -11.90
CA ILE A 604 29.42 14.67 -11.68
C ILE A 604 28.68 14.40 -13.00
N ASN A 605 27.76 13.42 -12.95
CA ASN A 605 26.83 13.20 -14.04
C ASN A 605 25.79 14.34 -14.07
N THR A 606 25.95 15.27 -15.01
CA THR A 606 25.12 16.47 -15.13
C THR A 606 23.66 16.20 -15.50
N SER A 607 23.37 15.04 -16.10
CA SER A 607 21.99 14.64 -16.42
C SER A 607 21.19 14.26 -15.16
N GLN A 608 21.86 13.81 -14.11
CA GLN A 608 21.25 13.44 -12.83
C GLN A 608 21.38 14.53 -11.77
N CYS A 609 22.38 15.42 -11.87
CA CYS A 609 22.65 16.44 -10.88
C CYS A 609 21.62 17.57 -10.94
N ASN A 610 21.02 17.92 -9.81
CA ASN A 610 20.13 19.09 -9.68
C ASN A 610 20.83 20.34 -9.10
N GLY A 611 22.12 20.27 -8.80
CA GLY A 611 22.90 21.39 -8.30
C GLY A 611 22.74 21.74 -6.83
N CYS A 612 22.39 20.80 -5.96
CA CYS A 612 22.13 21.06 -4.53
C CYS A 612 23.36 21.48 -3.70
N GLY A 613 24.58 21.26 -4.19
CA GLY A 613 25.83 21.68 -3.54
C GLY A 613 26.26 20.87 -2.31
N ILE A 614 25.54 19.84 -1.87
CA ILE A 614 25.91 19.04 -0.69
C ILE A 614 27.30 18.41 -0.88
N CYS A 615 27.62 17.91 -2.08
CA CYS A 615 28.92 17.31 -2.37
C CYS A 615 30.09 18.32 -2.26
N SER A 616 29.89 19.57 -2.60
CA SER A 616 30.86 20.65 -2.42
C SER A 616 31.14 20.89 -0.92
N LYS A 617 30.10 20.91 -0.07
CA LYS A 617 30.21 21.13 1.37
C LYS A 617 30.85 19.98 2.16
N VAL A 618 31.02 18.81 1.54
CA VAL A 618 31.70 17.65 2.16
C VAL A 618 33.07 17.38 1.53
N CYS A 619 33.44 18.09 0.49
CA CYS A 619 34.73 17.91 -0.18
C CYS A 619 35.87 18.50 0.66
N PRO A 620 36.83 17.70 1.15
CA PRO A 620 37.88 18.20 2.06
C PRO A 620 38.88 19.13 1.36
N THR A 621 39.02 19.03 0.04
CA THR A 621 39.97 19.83 -0.75
C THR A 621 39.31 20.99 -1.49
N GLY A 622 37.98 21.15 -1.39
CA GLY A 622 37.25 22.15 -2.15
C GLY A 622 37.25 21.94 -3.68
N ALA A 623 37.53 20.72 -4.14
CA ALA A 623 37.59 20.39 -5.54
C ALA A 623 36.23 20.42 -6.26
N ILE A 624 35.13 20.47 -5.57
CA ILE A 624 33.78 20.52 -6.15
C ILE A 624 33.24 21.94 -6.05
N LYS A 625 33.16 22.59 -7.19
CA LYS A 625 32.74 24.00 -7.31
C LYS A 625 31.57 24.15 -8.26
#